data_e340f3895d1a2222738311501f72b38f
#
_entry.id   e340f3895d1a2222738311501f72b38f
#
_cell.length_a   1.000
_cell.length_b   1.000
_cell.length_c   1.000
_cell.angle_alpha   90.00
_cell.angle_beta   90.00
_cell.angle_gamma   90.00
#
_symmetry.space_group_name_H-M   'P 1'
#
loop_
_entity.id
_entity.type
_entity.pdbx_description
1 polymer ?
#
loop_
_entity_poly.entity_id
_entity_poly.type
_entity_poly.pdbx_seq_one_letter_code
_entity_poly.pdbx_strand_id
1 'polypeptide(L)'
;SGPAIGGVALPHPHLSAVHFTGSTQTFRQIWGEVGANIARYRDYPRIVGETGGKDYVLIHPSADVAAAGVACVRGAYEYQGQKCAAVSRVYAPRSLWPALKEQLIDQIAVLKVGDPTRPGIHLGAVINSRQHAKHEAVLAQARREGVVLVGGRTDGSRGWFVEPTLLEVSDPRSPYLVEEYFGPIMAVHVYDDADWHSVLDLVDTTSEYGLTGAVFATDEAAIAESDQALRYTAGNYYVNDKPTGATVGQQPFGGARASGTNDKAGTIWSLIRFVSPRAVKHQHRPDSSMGLFALDG
;
A
#
# COMPACT_ATOMS: atom_id res chain seq x y z
N SER A 1 -8.44 -19.92 -14.40
CA SER A 1 -8.38 -18.51 -13.91
C SER A 1 -8.67 -18.46 -12.42
N GLY A 2 -8.21 -17.41 -11.73
CA GLY A 2 -8.46 -17.20 -10.29
C GLY A 2 -9.94 -17.28 -9.91
N PRO A 3 -10.86 -16.59 -10.62
CA PRO A 3 -12.29 -16.69 -10.33
C PRO A 3 -12.85 -18.10 -10.45
N ALA A 4 -12.41 -18.90 -11.43
CA ALA A 4 -12.91 -20.28 -11.59
C ALA A 4 -12.47 -21.18 -10.42
N ILE A 5 -11.23 -21.03 -9.95
CA ILE A 5 -10.72 -21.78 -8.79
C ILE A 5 -11.42 -21.31 -7.53
N GLY A 6 -11.56 -19.99 -7.36
CA GLY A 6 -12.26 -19.40 -6.21
C GLY A 6 -13.70 -19.92 -6.07
N GLY A 7 -14.46 -19.98 -7.17
CA GLY A 7 -15.83 -20.48 -7.17
C GLY A 7 -15.99 -21.95 -6.74
N VAL A 8 -14.92 -22.75 -6.81
CA VAL A 8 -14.89 -24.13 -6.31
C VAL A 8 -14.31 -24.23 -4.91
N ALA A 9 -13.24 -23.50 -4.64
CA ALA A 9 -12.50 -23.62 -3.38
C ALA A 9 -13.20 -22.90 -2.20
N LEU A 10 -13.72 -21.71 -2.43
CA LEU A 10 -14.29 -20.89 -1.35
C LEU A 10 -15.54 -21.54 -0.71
N PRO A 11 -16.49 -22.17 -1.44
CA PRO A 11 -17.62 -22.84 -0.81
C PRO A 11 -17.31 -24.26 -0.30
N HIS A 12 -16.06 -24.75 -0.44
CA HIS A 12 -15.73 -26.13 -0.07
C HIS A 12 -15.74 -26.33 1.45
N PRO A 13 -16.41 -27.36 1.99
CA PRO A 13 -16.56 -27.57 3.45
C PRO A 13 -15.24 -27.70 4.23
N HIS A 14 -14.17 -28.13 3.57
CA HIS A 14 -12.84 -28.30 4.16
C HIS A 14 -11.92 -27.11 3.92
N LEU A 15 -12.44 -25.95 3.52
CA LEU A 15 -11.64 -24.74 3.44
C LEU A 15 -11.16 -24.37 4.86
N SER A 16 -9.86 -24.35 5.05
CA SER A 16 -9.23 -24.07 6.37
C SER A 16 -8.61 -22.67 6.43
N ALA A 17 -8.15 -22.15 5.30
CA ALA A 17 -7.56 -20.82 5.22
C ALA A 17 -7.56 -20.28 3.79
N VAL A 18 -7.50 -18.95 3.69
CA VAL A 18 -7.22 -18.20 2.46
C VAL A 18 -6.04 -17.28 2.74
N HIS A 19 -5.02 -17.34 1.87
CA HIS A 19 -3.94 -16.38 1.82
C HIS A 19 -3.98 -15.69 0.45
N PHE A 20 -4.33 -14.43 0.43
CA PHE A 20 -4.60 -13.68 -0.80
C PHE A 20 -3.70 -12.47 -0.91
N THR A 21 -3.16 -12.25 -2.11
CA THR A 21 -2.54 -10.98 -2.51
C THR A 21 -3.16 -10.54 -3.83
N GLY A 22 -3.71 -9.33 -3.88
CA GLY A 22 -4.36 -8.79 -5.07
C GLY A 22 -5.19 -7.54 -4.78
N SER A 23 -6.22 -7.28 -5.60
CA SER A 23 -7.03 -6.07 -5.43
C SER A 23 -7.88 -6.12 -4.17
N THR A 24 -8.03 -4.98 -3.50
CA THR A 24 -8.90 -4.81 -2.33
C THR A 24 -10.34 -5.24 -2.61
N GLN A 25 -10.86 -4.92 -3.80
CA GLN A 25 -12.20 -5.34 -4.20
C GLN A 25 -12.35 -6.88 -4.24
N THR A 26 -11.37 -7.59 -4.82
CA THR A 26 -11.39 -9.06 -4.85
C THR A 26 -11.28 -9.64 -3.45
N PHE A 27 -10.47 -9.05 -2.59
CA PHE A 27 -10.35 -9.51 -1.20
C PHE A 27 -11.65 -9.33 -0.41
N ARG A 28 -12.34 -8.21 -0.58
CA ARG A 28 -13.66 -7.96 0.00
C ARG A 28 -14.69 -8.99 -0.48
N GLN A 29 -14.65 -9.37 -1.77
CA GLN A 29 -15.51 -10.43 -2.31
C GLN A 29 -15.21 -11.79 -1.70
N ILE A 30 -13.93 -12.17 -1.59
CA ILE A 30 -13.51 -13.41 -0.92
C ILE A 30 -14.01 -13.46 0.52
N TRP A 31 -13.83 -12.37 1.26
CA TRP A 31 -14.26 -12.28 2.67
C TRP A 31 -15.79 -12.41 2.80
N GLY A 32 -16.51 -11.72 1.93
CA GLY A 32 -17.97 -11.81 1.89
C GLY A 32 -18.46 -13.22 1.57
N GLU A 33 -17.84 -13.93 0.61
CA GLU A 33 -18.18 -15.29 0.24
C GLU A 33 -17.88 -16.30 1.37
N VAL A 34 -16.73 -16.17 2.03
CA VAL A 34 -16.41 -16.99 3.21
C VAL A 34 -17.42 -16.74 4.32
N GLY A 35 -17.77 -15.47 4.59
CA GLY A 35 -18.80 -15.14 5.57
C GLY A 35 -20.18 -15.74 5.25
N ALA A 36 -20.60 -15.66 4.00
CA ALA A 36 -21.87 -16.23 3.55
C ALA A 36 -21.94 -17.76 3.66
N ASN A 37 -20.80 -18.45 3.57
CA ASN A 37 -20.70 -19.90 3.67
C ASN A 37 -20.30 -20.40 5.07
N ILE A 38 -20.25 -19.53 6.08
CA ILE A 38 -19.65 -19.82 7.41
C ILE A 38 -20.20 -21.08 8.08
N ALA A 39 -21.48 -21.36 7.92
CA ALA A 39 -22.14 -22.55 8.52
C ALA A 39 -21.80 -23.87 7.79
N ARG A 40 -21.17 -23.81 6.61
CA ARG A 40 -20.85 -24.99 5.81
C ARG A 40 -19.44 -25.54 6.09
N TYR A 41 -18.57 -24.73 6.68
CA TYR A 41 -17.19 -25.14 6.93
C TYR A 41 -17.07 -26.01 8.16
N ARG A 42 -16.19 -27.01 8.07
CA ARG A 42 -15.82 -27.86 9.18
C ARG A 42 -15.17 -27.09 10.32
N ASP A 43 -14.32 -26.12 9.96
CA ASP A 43 -13.61 -25.20 10.88
C ASP A 43 -13.75 -23.78 10.34
N TYR A 44 -13.67 -22.77 11.18
CA TYR A 44 -13.69 -21.37 10.73
C TYR A 44 -12.43 -21.04 9.93
N PRO A 45 -12.53 -20.74 8.62
CA PRO A 45 -11.37 -20.46 7.80
C PRO A 45 -10.64 -19.19 8.29
N ARG A 46 -9.33 -19.27 8.30
CA ARG A 46 -8.48 -18.08 8.54
C ARG A 46 -8.31 -17.32 7.25
N ILE A 47 -8.40 -16.00 7.32
CA ILE A 47 -8.26 -15.14 6.15
C ILE A 47 -7.09 -14.20 6.40
N VAL A 48 -6.10 -14.24 5.50
CA VAL A 48 -4.95 -13.35 5.45
C VAL A 48 -4.95 -12.68 4.09
N GLY A 49 -4.86 -11.36 4.07
CA GLY A 49 -4.88 -10.57 2.86
C GLY A 49 -3.84 -9.47 2.85
N GLU A 50 -3.20 -9.33 1.70
CA GLU A 50 -2.39 -8.18 1.31
C GLU A 50 -3.01 -7.58 0.04
N THR A 51 -3.41 -6.31 0.10
CA THR A 51 -4.18 -5.70 -0.97
C THR A 51 -3.55 -4.40 -1.47
N GLY A 52 -4.34 -3.47 -1.96
CA GLY A 52 -3.86 -2.23 -2.52
C GLY A 52 -3.23 -1.27 -1.51
N GLY A 53 -2.67 -0.20 -2.04
CA GLY A 53 -2.09 0.90 -1.27
C GLY A 53 -2.30 2.24 -1.94
N LYS A 54 -2.25 3.29 -1.16
CA LYS A 54 -2.17 4.68 -1.62
C LYS A 54 -1.10 5.38 -0.80
N ASP A 55 0.12 4.95 -1.05
CA ASP A 55 1.25 5.17 -0.16
C ASP A 55 1.79 6.58 -0.29
N TYR A 56 2.18 7.13 0.85
CA TYR A 56 2.51 8.53 0.95
C TYR A 56 4.00 8.77 1.22
N VAL A 57 4.45 9.93 0.76
CA VAL A 57 5.64 10.62 1.26
C VAL A 57 5.21 11.97 1.81
N LEU A 58 5.44 12.18 3.10
CA LEU A 58 5.24 13.46 3.77
C LEU A 58 6.60 14.12 3.98
N ILE A 59 6.76 15.33 3.49
CA ILE A 59 8.04 16.07 3.53
C ILE A 59 7.87 17.25 4.49
N HIS A 60 8.69 17.31 5.54
CA HIS A 60 8.76 18.42 6.48
C HIS A 60 9.66 19.54 5.92
N PRO A 61 9.46 20.81 6.30
CA PRO A 61 10.33 21.92 5.87
C PRO A 61 11.83 21.75 6.17
N SER A 62 12.20 20.89 7.13
CA SER A 62 13.60 20.56 7.45
C SER A 62 14.20 19.46 6.58
N ALA A 63 13.45 18.89 5.64
CA ALA A 63 13.90 17.72 4.89
C ALA A 63 15.05 18.03 3.92
N ASP A 64 15.87 17.01 3.66
CA ASP A 64 16.79 17.03 2.52
C ASP A 64 15.99 16.82 1.22
N VAL A 65 15.87 17.87 0.43
CA VAL A 65 15.11 17.88 -0.83
C VAL A 65 15.68 16.88 -1.82
N ALA A 66 17.01 16.74 -1.89
CA ALA A 66 17.65 15.84 -2.84
C ALA A 66 17.33 14.38 -2.52
N ALA A 67 17.41 13.99 -1.25
CA ALA A 67 17.04 12.66 -0.79
C ALA A 67 15.55 12.36 -0.99
N ALA A 68 14.67 13.30 -0.63
CA ALA A 68 13.24 13.17 -0.79
C ALA A 68 12.83 13.01 -2.27
N GLY A 69 13.40 13.82 -3.16
CA GLY A 69 13.12 13.74 -4.60
C GLY A 69 13.51 12.40 -5.22
N VAL A 70 14.70 11.90 -4.91
CA VAL A 70 15.14 10.56 -5.36
C VAL A 70 14.24 9.46 -4.84
N ALA A 71 13.85 9.52 -3.57
CA ALA A 71 12.95 8.54 -2.95
C ALA A 71 11.57 8.55 -3.60
N CYS A 72 11.01 9.73 -3.89
CA CYS A 72 9.74 9.89 -4.60
C CYS A 72 9.79 9.25 -5.99
N VAL A 73 10.79 9.60 -6.81
CA VAL A 73 10.89 9.09 -8.20
C VAL A 73 11.11 7.58 -8.23
N ARG A 74 12.04 7.07 -7.43
CA ARG A 74 12.26 5.62 -7.34
C ARG A 74 11.05 4.88 -6.78
N GLY A 75 10.45 5.42 -5.73
CA GLY A 75 9.28 4.82 -5.09
C GLY A 75 8.05 4.79 -5.99
N ALA A 76 7.85 5.82 -6.84
CA ALA A 76 6.69 5.94 -7.71
C ALA A 76 6.80 5.13 -9.01
N TYR A 77 8.00 5.05 -9.61
CA TYR A 77 8.10 4.59 -11.00
C TYR A 77 8.83 3.26 -11.19
N GLU A 78 9.55 2.75 -10.17
CA GLU A 78 10.08 1.39 -10.25
C GLU A 78 8.97 0.39 -10.59
N TYR A 79 9.24 -0.51 -11.55
CA TYR A 79 8.27 -1.50 -12.03
C TYR A 79 6.96 -0.88 -12.55
N GLN A 80 7.03 0.26 -13.23
CA GLN A 80 5.89 1.02 -13.77
C GLN A 80 4.87 1.44 -12.70
N GLY A 81 5.31 1.64 -11.46
CA GLY A 81 4.40 1.93 -10.33
C GLY A 81 3.40 0.82 -10.01
N GLN A 82 3.61 -0.40 -10.55
CA GLN A 82 2.74 -1.54 -10.32
C GLN A 82 3.16 -2.31 -9.04
N LYS A 83 3.27 -1.57 -7.96
CA LYS A 83 3.53 -2.09 -6.61
C LYS A 83 2.42 -1.59 -5.69
N CYS A 84 1.92 -2.46 -4.83
CA CYS A 84 0.97 -2.06 -3.78
C CYS A 84 1.55 -0.95 -2.89
N ALA A 85 2.89 -0.93 -2.69
CA ALA A 85 3.61 0.06 -1.91
C ALA A 85 4.30 1.15 -2.76
N ALA A 86 3.85 1.42 -3.99
CA ALA A 86 4.40 2.50 -4.79
C ALA A 86 4.02 3.88 -4.23
N VAL A 87 4.96 4.83 -4.23
CA VAL A 87 4.66 6.23 -3.88
C VAL A 87 3.66 6.78 -4.88
N SER A 88 2.47 7.08 -4.42
CA SER A 88 1.40 7.57 -5.29
C SER A 88 0.82 8.91 -4.85
N ARG A 89 1.12 9.36 -3.62
CA ARG A 89 0.79 10.69 -3.11
C ARG A 89 1.96 11.29 -2.33
N VAL A 90 2.23 12.57 -2.54
CA VAL A 90 3.28 13.32 -1.87
C VAL A 90 2.69 14.59 -1.27
N TYR A 91 3.07 14.90 -0.07
CA TYR A 91 2.73 16.16 0.60
C TYR A 91 4.02 16.95 0.77
N ALA A 92 4.13 18.08 0.09
CA ALA A 92 5.34 18.90 0.05
C ALA A 92 5.11 20.26 0.68
N PRO A 93 6.02 20.75 1.55
CA PRO A 93 5.90 22.08 2.12
C PRO A 93 6.18 23.14 1.05
N ARG A 94 5.45 24.25 1.13
CA ARG A 94 5.54 25.34 0.14
C ARG A 94 6.95 25.89 -0.03
N SER A 95 7.71 25.97 1.06
CA SER A 95 9.09 26.48 1.04
C SER A 95 10.05 25.61 0.21
N LEU A 96 9.87 24.29 0.24
CA LEU A 96 10.73 23.35 -0.49
C LEU A 96 10.20 23.00 -1.89
N TRP A 97 8.91 23.28 -2.16
CA TRP A 97 8.26 22.84 -3.39
C TRP A 97 8.95 23.30 -4.68
N PRO A 98 9.42 24.57 -4.83
CA PRO A 98 10.07 24.98 -6.07
C PRO A 98 11.30 24.11 -6.44
N ALA A 99 12.18 23.87 -5.47
CA ALA A 99 13.39 23.06 -5.69
C ALA A 99 13.04 21.56 -5.88
N LEU A 100 12.10 21.03 -5.10
CA LEU A 100 11.64 19.65 -5.25
C LEU A 100 10.96 19.43 -6.60
N LYS A 101 10.11 20.38 -7.04
CA LYS A 101 9.40 20.31 -8.33
C LYS A 101 10.40 20.24 -9.50
N GLU A 102 11.38 21.11 -9.53
CA GLU A 102 12.44 21.12 -10.56
C GLU A 102 13.15 19.77 -10.59
N GLN A 103 13.62 19.30 -9.45
CA GLN A 103 14.28 18.00 -9.32
C GLN A 103 13.42 16.83 -9.78
N LEU A 104 12.16 16.79 -9.39
CA LEU A 104 11.24 15.72 -9.80
C LEU A 104 11.05 15.72 -11.32
N ILE A 105 10.83 16.89 -11.93
CA ILE A 105 10.65 17.01 -13.38
C ILE A 105 11.91 16.52 -14.10
N ASP A 106 13.09 16.96 -13.68
CA ASP A 106 14.37 16.58 -14.31
C ASP A 106 14.63 15.07 -14.19
N GLN A 107 14.41 14.50 -13.01
CA GLN A 107 14.59 13.05 -12.81
C GLN A 107 13.56 12.20 -13.58
N ILE A 108 12.34 12.67 -13.73
CA ILE A 108 11.31 11.97 -14.52
C ILE A 108 11.60 12.08 -16.02
N ALA A 109 12.08 13.22 -16.49
CA ALA A 109 12.37 13.47 -17.90
C ALA A 109 13.44 12.52 -18.49
N VAL A 110 14.36 12.01 -17.66
CA VAL A 110 15.37 11.04 -18.12
C VAL A 110 14.90 9.59 -18.11
N LEU A 111 13.74 9.30 -17.56
CA LEU A 111 13.19 7.95 -17.52
C LEU A 111 12.65 7.53 -18.90
N LYS A 112 13.23 6.49 -19.46
CA LYS A 112 12.87 5.97 -20.79
C LYS A 112 11.88 4.81 -20.65
N VAL A 113 10.80 4.88 -21.40
CA VAL A 113 9.76 3.84 -21.49
C VAL A 113 9.96 3.04 -22.79
N GLY A 114 9.92 1.72 -22.71
CA GLY A 114 10.10 0.86 -23.89
C GLY A 114 10.31 -0.60 -23.54
N ASP A 115 10.99 -1.31 -24.45
CA ASP A 115 11.32 -2.73 -24.27
C ASP A 115 12.38 -2.90 -23.17
N PRO A 116 12.04 -3.52 -22.02
CA PRO A 116 12.94 -3.64 -20.87
C PRO A 116 14.14 -4.57 -21.11
N THR A 117 14.17 -5.30 -22.23
CA THR A 117 15.35 -6.10 -22.62
C THR A 117 16.46 -5.25 -23.20
N ARG A 118 16.19 -3.98 -23.52
CA ARG A 118 17.17 -3.04 -24.08
C ARG A 118 17.85 -2.24 -22.98
N PRO A 119 19.19 -2.08 -23.02
CA PRO A 119 19.89 -1.25 -22.08
C PRO A 119 19.40 0.21 -22.10
N GLY A 120 19.30 0.83 -20.91
CA GLY A 120 18.88 2.21 -20.76
C GLY A 120 17.37 2.44 -20.80
N ILE A 121 16.55 1.39 -20.87
CA ILE A 121 15.12 1.46 -20.64
C ILE A 121 14.85 1.28 -19.15
N HIS A 122 14.03 2.17 -18.57
CA HIS A 122 13.73 2.22 -17.15
C HIS A 122 12.35 1.61 -16.82
N LEU A 123 11.37 1.83 -17.70
CA LEU A 123 10.00 1.34 -17.54
C LEU A 123 9.58 0.51 -18.75
N GLY A 124 8.95 -0.63 -18.49
CA GLY A 124 8.30 -1.46 -19.51
C GLY A 124 6.83 -1.11 -19.72
N ALA A 125 6.08 -2.04 -20.31
CA ALA A 125 4.64 -1.95 -20.44
C ALA A 125 3.93 -2.27 -19.11
N VAL A 126 2.73 -1.72 -18.90
CA VAL A 126 1.84 -2.17 -17.82
C VAL A 126 1.25 -3.52 -18.17
N ILE A 127 0.71 -4.22 -17.14
CA ILE A 127 0.43 -5.66 -17.19
C ILE A 127 -0.54 -6.11 -18.30
N ASN A 128 -1.52 -5.30 -18.66
CA ASN A 128 -2.53 -5.65 -19.67
C ASN A 128 -3.30 -4.43 -20.20
N SER A 129 -4.11 -4.67 -21.25
CA SER A 129 -4.94 -3.64 -21.90
C SER A 129 -5.93 -2.96 -20.96
N ARG A 130 -6.48 -3.69 -19.97
CA ARG A 130 -7.44 -3.12 -19.02
C ARG A 130 -6.79 -2.07 -18.13
N GLN A 131 -5.57 -2.36 -17.64
CA GLN A 131 -4.81 -1.37 -16.84
C GLN A 131 -4.37 -0.19 -17.69
N HIS A 132 -3.92 -0.44 -18.92
CA HIS A 132 -3.60 0.63 -19.87
C HIS A 132 -4.79 1.56 -20.10
N ALA A 133 -5.98 1.02 -20.41
CA ALA A 133 -7.19 1.82 -20.61
C ALA A 133 -7.61 2.60 -19.36
N LYS A 134 -7.45 2.01 -18.15
CA LYS A 134 -7.68 2.73 -16.89
C LYS A 134 -6.74 3.93 -16.78
N HIS A 135 -5.44 3.73 -17.00
CA HIS A 135 -4.45 4.82 -16.92
C HIS A 135 -4.69 5.89 -17.98
N GLU A 136 -5.02 5.49 -19.21
CA GLU A 136 -5.36 6.42 -20.29
C GLU A 136 -6.54 7.33 -19.91
N ALA A 137 -7.61 6.76 -19.36
CA ALA A 137 -8.77 7.53 -18.91
C ALA A 137 -8.41 8.53 -17.79
N VAL A 138 -7.65 8.08 -16.78
CA VAL A 138 -7.18 8.91 -15.67
C VAL A 138 -6.30 10.06 -16.17
N LEU A 139 -5.33 9.75 -17.04
CA LEU A 139 -4.41 10.76 -17.58
C LEU A 139 -5.09 11.72 -18.53
N ALA A 140 -6.08 11.25 -19.32
CA ALA A 140 -6.89 12.12 -20.14
C ALA A 140 -7.69 13.14 -19.30
N GLN A 141 -8.21 12.71 -18.15
CA GLN A 141 -8.88 13.61 -17.22
C GLN A 141 -7.89 14.60 -16.60
N ALA A 142 -6.74 14.12 -16.09
CA ALA A 142 -5.71 14.98 -15.50
C ALA A 142 -5.22 16.07 -16.47
N ARG A 143 -5.08 15.74 -17.76
CA ARG A 143 -4.75 16.75 -18.79
C ARG A 143 -5.85 17.78 -18.99
N ARG A 144 -7.13 17.38 -19.00
CA ARG A 144 -8.26 18.32 -19.09
C ARG A 144 -8.34 19.26 -17.88
N GLU A 145 -7.99 18.78 -16.71
CA GLU A 145 -7.97 19.55 -15.47
C GLU A 145 -6.73 20.44 -15.36
N GLY A 146 -5.72 20.26 -16.23
CA GLY A 146 -4.50 21.06 -16.23
C GLY A 146 -3.55 20.76 -15.07
N VAL A 147 -3.65 19.57 -14.45
CA VAL A 147 -2.85 19.21 -13.26
C VAL A 147 -1.56 18.43 -13.61
N VAL A 148 -1.33 18.09 -14.88
CA VAL A 148 -0.13 17.35 -15.32
C VAL A 148 1.07 18.28 -15.41
N LEU A 149 2.14 17.98 -14.66
CA LEU A 149 3.42 18.71 -14.75
C LEU A 149 4.38 18.08 -15.76
N VAL A 150 4.46 16.76 -15.80
CA VAL A 150 5.33 16.00 -16.72
C VAL A 150 4.71 14.64 -17.02
N GLY A 151 4.98 14.10 -18.21
CA GLY A 151 4.41 12.83 -18.68
C GLY A 151 2.97 12.96 -19.19
N GLY A 152 2.12 12.03 -18.81
CA GLY A 152 0.69 12.07 -19.09
C GLY A 152 0.28 11.43 -20.42
N ARG A 153 1.18 10.78 -21.15
CA ARG A 153 0.88 10.10 -22.42
C ARG A 153 0.86 8.59 -22.25
N THR A 154 0.16 7.95 -23.17
CA THR A 154 0.08 6.49 -23.27
C THR A 154 0.30 6.08 -24.73
N ASP A 155 0.89 4.89 -24.96
CA ASP A 155 1.04 4.32 -26.29
C ASP A 155 0.63 2.84 -26.26
N GLY A 156 -0.49 2.52 -26.86
CA GLY A 156 -1.02 1.16 -27.01
C GLY A 156 -0.66 0.49 -28.35
N SER A 157 0.09 1.15 -29.26
CA SER A 157 0.32 0.69 -30.62
C SER A 157 1.27 -0.50 -30.73
N ARG A 158 2.24 -0.60 -29.82
CA ARG A 158 3.28 -1.66 -29.78
C ARG A 158 3.35 -2.40 -28.46
N GLY A 159 2.63 -1.90 -27.45
CA GLY A 159 2.59 -2.44 -26.10
C GLY A 159 1.79 -1.51 -25.20
N TRP A 160 1.50 -1.93 -23.97
CA TRP A 160 0.70 -1.15 -23.03
C TRP A 160 1.59 -0.15 -22.28
N PHE A 161 2.16 0.82 -23.01
CA PHE A 161 3.08 1.79 -22.43
C PHE A 161 2.35 2.98 -21.82
N VAL A 162 2.80 3.38 -20.62
CA VAL A 162 2.31 4.56 -19.89
C VAL A 162 3.52 5.34 -19.42
N GLU A 163 3.57 6.64 -19.73
CA GLU A 163 4.66 7.49 -19.28
C GLU A 163 4.62 7.72 -17.77
N PRO A 164 5.80 7.77 -17.11
CA PRO A 164 5.87 8.23 -15.72
C PRO A 164 5.32 9.65 -15.64
N THR A 165 4.32 9.83 -14.78
CA THR A 165 3.51 11.05 -14.75
C THR A 165 3.49 11.65 -13.35
N LEU A 166 3.75 12.96 -13.28
CA LEU A 166 3.66 13.78 -12.08
C LEU A 166 2.48 14.74 -12.22
N LEU A 167 1.63 14.74 -11.20
CA LEU A 167 0.47 15.64 -11.08
C LEU A 167 0.67 16.61 -9.90
N GLU A 168 0.31 17.88 -10.06
CA GLU A 168 0.20 18.84 -8.96
C GLU A 168 -1.27 19.16 -8.73
N VAL A 169 -1.78 18.88 -7.54
CA VAL A 169 -3.19 19.04 -7.20
C VAL A 169 -3.37 20.01 -6.03
N SER A 170 -4.27 20.98 -6.20
CA SER A 170 -4.59 21.96 -5.16
C SER A 170 -5.58 21.42 -4.14
N ASP A 171 -6.54 20.58 -4.57
CA ASP A 171 -7.49 19.94 -3.66
C ASP A 171 -6.82 18.79 -2.90
N PRO A 172 -6.69 18.87 -1.55
CA PRO A 172 -6.10 17.82 -0.74
C PRO A 172 -6.93 16.51 -0.72
N ARG A 173 -8.17 16.55 -1.20
CA ARG A 173 -9.07 15.40 -1.34
C ARG A 173 -9.27 14.97 -2.79
N SER A 174 -8.43 15.44 -3.68
CA SER A 174 -8.45 15.06 -5.09
C SER A 174 -8.43 13.53 -5.26
N PRO A 175 -9.20 12.96 -6.20
CA PRO A 175 -9.16 11.52 -6.51
C PRO A 175 -7.74 11.01 -6.78
N TYR A 176 -6.85 11.86 -7.29
CA TYR A 176 -5.43 11.49 -7.53
C TYR A 176 -4.65 11.23 -6.23
N LEU A 177 -5.12 11.72 -5.08
CA LEU A 177 -4.55 11.45 -3.76
C LEU A 177 -5.30 10.35 -3.00
N VAL A 178 -6.51 10.00 -3.42
CA VAL A 178 -7.41 9.06 -2.72
C VAL A 178 -7.38 7.67 -3.33
N GLU A 179 -7.51 7.58 -4.68
CA GLU A 179 -7.71 6.33 -5.40
C GLU A 179 -6.40 5.65 -5.81
N GLU A 180 -6.36 4.33 -5.70
CA GLU A 180 -5.26 3.52 -6.23
C GLU A 180 -5.39 3.33 -7.74
N TYR A 181 -4.41 3.81 -8.49
CA TYR A 181 -4.34 3.59 -9.94
C TYR A 181 -3.50 2.39 -10.33
N PHE A 182 -2.53 2.00 -9.50
CA PHE A 182 -1.61 0.88 -9.73
C PHE A 182 -0.83 1.05 -11.04
N GLY A 183 -0.19 2.20 -11.19
CA GLY A 183 0.53 2.61 -12.39
C GLY A 183 1.49 3.77 -12.12
N PRO A 184 2.23 4.23 -13.14
CA PRO A 184 3.28 5.23 -12.97
C PRO A 184 2.70 6.66 -12.88
N ILE A 185 1.83 6.89 -11.90
CA ILE A 185 1.14 8.15 -11.66
C ILE A 185 1.32 8.55 -10.20
N MET A 186 2.04 9.65 -9.97
CA MET A 186 2.26 10.25 -8.66
C MET A 186 1.63 11.63 -8.59
N ALA A 187 0.90 11.92 -7.51
CA ALA A 187 0.28 13.23 -7.28
C ALA A 187 0.93 13.92 -6.08
N VAL A 188 1.14 15.24 -6.20
CA VAL A 188 1.68 16.09 -5.15
C VAL A 188 0.62 17.10 -4.74
N HIS A 189 0.43 17.24 -3.43
CA HIS A 189 -0.28 18.34 -2.79
C HIS A 189 0.72 19.21 -2.04
N VAL A 190 0.67 20.52 -2.28
CA VAL A 190 1.55 21.50 -1.63
C VAL A 190 0.81 22.13 -0.47
N TYR A 191 1.35 21.98 0.74
CA TYR A 191 0.80 22.56 1.95
C TYR A 191 1.63 23.73 2.45
N ASP A 192 1.05 24.66 3.21
CA ASP A 192 1.78 25.76 3.83
C ASP A 192 2.62 25.25 5.01
N ASP A 193 3.85 25.72 5.15
CA ASP A 193 4.79 25.24 6.18
C ASP A 193 4.23 25.33 7.61
N ALA A 194 3.38 26.32 7.86
CA ALA A 194 2.69 26.50 9.13
C ALA A 194 1.62 25.43 9.42
N ASP A 195 1.18 24.70 8.39
CA ASP A 195 0.11 23.70 8.47
C ASP A 195 0.61 22.29 8.79
N TRP A 196 1.85 22.15 9.30
CA TRP A 196 2.44 20.85 9.60
C TRP A 196 1.52 19.93 10.41
N HIS A 197 0.94 20.44 11.49
CA HIS A 197 0.03 19.64 12.34
C HIS A 197 -1.23 19.20 11.59
N SER A 198 -1.82 20.08 10.78
CA SER A 198 -3.03 19.77 10.03
C SER A 198 -2.77 18.84 8.86
N VAL A 199 -1.57 18.85 8.27
CA VAL A 199 -1.22 17.91 7.20
C VAL A 199 -1.03 16.48 7.71
N LEU A 200 -0.64 16.28 8.97
CA LEU A 200 -0.63 14.94 9.59
C LEU A 200 -2.04 14.33 9.61
N ASP A 201 -3.04 15.08 10.05
CA ASP A 201 -4.45 14.64 10.02
C ASP A 201 -4.94 14.42 8.57
N LEU A 202 -4.50 15.26 7.65
CA LEU A 202 -4.82 15.12 6.24
C LEU A 202 -4.25 13.81 5.68
N VAL A 203 -2.99 13.49 5.95
CA VAL A 203 -2.34 12.23 5.52
C VAL A 203 -3.11 11.03 6.06
N ASP A 204 -3.50 11.06 7.32
CA ASP A 204 -4.23 9.98 7.99
C ASP A 204 -5.60 9.72 7.37
N THR A 205 -6.31 10.79 7.00
CA THR A 205 -7.73 10.72 6.62
C THR A 205 -8.00 10.78 5.12
N THR A 206 -7.00 11.01 4.27
CA THR A 206 -7.20 11.17 2.82
C THR A 206 -7.55 9.86 2.13
N SER A 207 -7.01 8.73 2.59
CA SER A 207 -7.20 7.43 1.91
C SER A 207 -7.60 6.35 2.91
N GLU A 208 -8.38 5.38 2.43
CA GLU A 208 -8.76 4.20 3.23
C GLU A 208 -7.62 3.19 3.39
N TYR A 209 -6.53 3.34 2.65
CA TYR A 209 -5.38 2.44 2.67
C TYR A 209 -4.42 2.75 3.82
N GLY A 210 -3.68 1.73 4.24
CA GLY A 210 -2.68 1.85 5.31
C GLY A 210 -1.52 0.85 5.11
N LEU A 211 -0.91 0.82 3.90
CA LEU A 211 0.15 -0.12 3.59
C LEU A 211 1.52 0.42 3.98
N THR A 212 2.00 1.45 3.28
CA THR A 212 3.29 2.07 3.59
C THR A 212 3.20 3.58 3.61
N GLY A 213 4.13 4.21 4.33
CA GLY A 213 4.29 5.65 4.37
C GLY A 213 5.71 6.04 4.75
N ALA A 214 6.15 7.20 4.29
CA ALA A 214 7.44 7.75 4.65
C ALA A 214 7.32 9.21 5.09
N VAL A 215 8.20 9.60 6.01
CA VAL A 215 8.40 11.00 6.42
C VAL A 215 9.85 11.38 6.16
N PHE A 216 10.04 12.53 5.54
CA PHE A 216 11.35 13.14 5.33
C PHE A 216 11.48 14.37 6.21
N ALA A 217 12.42 14.34 7.14
CA ALA A 217 12.74 15.43 8.05
C ALA A 217 14.14 15.26 8.64
N THR A 218 14.78 16.37 9.02
CA THR A 218 15.98 16.38 9.87
C THR A 218 15.68 16.91 11.27
N ASP A 219 14.49 17.48 11.49
CA ASP A 219 14.00 17.89 12.80
C ASP A 219 13.47 16.67 13.57
N GLU A 220 14.15 16.30 14.65
CA GLU A 220 13.80 15.17 15.51
C GLU A 220 12.42 15.31 16.17
N ALA A 221 11.99 16.54 16.47
CA ALA A 221 10.67 16.77 17.04
C ALA A 221 9.57 16.48 16.01
N ALA A 222 9.75 16.91 14.76
CA ALA A 222 8.84 16.61 13.66
C ALA A 222 8.79 15.10 13.34
N ILE A 223 9.94 14.41 13.42
CA ILE A 223 9.99 12.94 13.27
C ILE A 223 9.17 12.26 14.37
N ALA A 224 9.39 12.63 15.63
CA ALA A 224 8.68 12.03 16.75
C ALA A 224 7.18 12.31 16.73
N GLU A 225 6.78 13.53 16.36
CA GLU A 225 5.38 13.91 16.20
C GLU A 225 4.70 13.12 15.08
N SER A 226 5.37 13.02 13.92
CA SER A 226 4.83 12.26 12.78
C SER A 226 4.71 10.76 13.08
N ASP A 227 5.68 10.16 13.79
CA ASP A 227 5.60 8.76 14.24
C ASP A 227 4.39 8.52 15.13
N GLN A 228 4.11 9.44 16.05
CA GLN A 228 2.96 9.35 16.94
C GLN A 228 1.63 9.55 16.19
N ALA A 229 1.53 10.60 15.38
CA ALA A 229 0.31 10.97 14.68
C ALA A 229 -0.05 9.93 13.59
N LEU A 230 0.96 9.42 12.86
CA LEU A 230 0.77 8.54 11.72
C LEU A 230 0.91 7.05 12.05
N ARG A 231 0.98 6.67 13.32
CA ARG A 231 1.20 5.28 13.78
C ARG A 231 0.23 4.23 13.23
N TYR A 232 -0.96 4.62 12.81
CA TYR A 232 -1.98 3.75 12.26
C TYR A 232 -2.25 3.95 10.77
N THR A 233 -1.44 4.79 10.10
CA THR A 233 -1.61 5.11 8.68
C THR A 233 -0.87 4.15 7.76
N ALA A 234 0.10 3.40 8.29
CA ALA A 234 0.96 2.52 7.53
C ALA A 234 1.36 1.29 8.34
N GLY A 235 1.28 0.11 7.74
CA GLY A 235 1.84 -1.09 8.32
C GLY A 235 3.37 -1.10 8.28
N ASN A 236 3.96 -0.46 7.29
CA ASN A 236 5.41 -0.20 7.21
C ASN A 236 5.65 1.31 7.11
N TYR A 237 6.33 1.86 8.10
CA TYR A 237 6.64 3.27 8.23
C TYR A 237 8.14 3.52 8.09
N TYR A 238 8.51 4.53 7.33
CA TYR A 238 9.89 4.83 6.96
C TYR A 238 10.24 6.27 7.33
N VAL A 239 11.44 6.48 7.83
CA VAL A 239 11.99 7.81 8.07
C VAL A 239 13.19 8.02 7.15
N ASN A 240 13.15 9.07 6.34
CA ASN A 240 14.20 9.45 5.38
C ASN A 240 14.58 8.33 4.39
N ASP A 241 13.61 7.47 4.05
CA ASP A 241 13.78 6.43 3.02
C ASP A 241 12.50 6.28 2.19
N LYS A 242 12.62 5.68 1.00
CA LYS A 242 11.46 5.42 0.16
C LYS A 242 10.55 4.35 0.79
N PRO A 243 9.23 4.51 0.76
CA PRO A 243 8.30 3.59 1.43
C PRO A 243 8.02 2.31 0.62
N THR A 244 8.96 1.82 -0.18
CA THR A 244 8.79 0.63 -1.03
C THR A 244 10.07 -0.18 -1.13
N GLY A 245 9.92 -1.47 -1.51
CA GLY A 245 11.06 -2.37 -1.69
C GLY A 245 11.49 -3.06 -0.41
N ALA A 246 10.55 -3.37 0.49
CA ALA A 246 10.82 -4.16 1.68
C ALA A 246 11.47 -5.50 1.32
N THR A 247 12.57 -5.82 2.00
CA THR A 247 13.31 -7.06 1.77
C THR A 247 12.76 -8.17 2.65
N VAL A 248 12.32 -9.27 2.05
CA VAL A 248 11.80 -10.44 2.77
C VAL A 248 12.82 -10.97 3.77
N GLY A 249 12.37 -11.24 4.99
CA GLY A 249 13.22 -11.70 6.09
C GLY A 249 13.96 -10.59 6.84
N GLN A 250 14.03 -9.38 6.31
CA GLN A 250 14.63 -8.22 6.99
C GLN A 250 13.58 -7.20 7.43
N GLN A 251 12.56 -6.99 6.59
CA GLN A 251 11.47 -6.06 6.87
C GLN A 251 10.14 -6.82 6.83
N PRO A 252 9.52 -7.09 7.98
CA PRO A 252 8.16 -7.63 8.03
C PRO A 252 7.20 -6.72 7.25
N PHE A 253 6.47 -7.30 6.29
CA PHE A 253 5.64 -6.52 5.39
C PHE A 253 4.16 -6.82 5.58
N GLY A 254 3.36 -5.77 5.66
CA GLY A 254 1.91 -5.89 5.73
C GLY A 254 1.25 -4.56 5.98
N GLY A 255 0.05 -4.39 5.42
CA GLY A 255 -0.77 -3.20 5.52
C GLY A 255 -2.01 -3.41 6.39
N ALA A 256 -2.40 -2.33 7.08
CA ALA A 256 -3.64 -2.23 7.83
C ALA A 256 -4.75 -1.59 7.00
N ARG A 257 -5.91 -1.36 7.59
CA ARG A 257 -7.09 -0.74 6.96
C ARG A 257 -7.49 -1.51 5.68
N ALA A 258 -7.79 -0.80 4.59
CA ALA A 258 -8.14 -1.42 3.31
C ALA A 258 -6.96 -2.11 2.60
N SER A 259 -5.73 -1.99 3.13
CA SER A 259 -4.54 -2.62 2.55
C SER A 259 -4.29 -4.06 3.03
N GLY A 260 -5.09 -4.57 3.96
CA GLY A 260 -4.99 -5.98 4.35
C GLY A 260 -5.13 -6.23 5.84
N THR A 261 -4.75 -7.44 6.23
CA THR A 261 -4.91 -7.94 7.61
C THR A 261 -3.68 -7.72 8.48
N ASN A 262 -2.62 -7.15 7.91
CA ASN A 262 -1.38 -6.77 8.58
C ASN A 262 -0.69 -7.93 9.33
N ASP A 263 -0.73 -9.13 8.78
CA ASP A 263 -0.14 -10.32 9.40
C ASP A 263 1.38 -10.42 9.23
N LYS A 264 2.03 -9.38 8.75
CA LYS A 264 3.49 -9.26 8.63
C LYS A 264 4.14 -10.43 7.88
N ALA A 265 3.89 -10.49 6.57
CA ALA A 265 4.50 -11.47 5.68
C ALA A 265 6.03 -11.52 5.86
N GLY A 266 6.60 -12.72 5.79
CA GLY A 266 8.03 -12.96 6.03
C GLY A 266 8.42 -13.10 7.50
N THR A 267 7.45 -13.26 8.42
CA THR A 267 7.69 -13.43 9.86
C THR A 267 6.93 -14.59 10.46
N ILE A 268 7.27 -14.93 11.71
CA ILE A 268 6.54 -15.91 12.52
C ILE A 268 5.08 -15.51 12.73
N TRP A 269 4.76 -14.23 12.78
CA TRP A 269 3.38 -13.73 12.93
C TRP A 269 2.46 -14.21 11.81
N SER A 270 2.95 -14.17 10.57
CA SER A 270 2.21 -14.70 9.42
C SER A 270 1.97 -16.21 9.53
N LEU A 271 2.96 -16.97 10.02
CA LEU A 271 2.84 -18.42 10.18
C LEU A 271 1.88 -18.80 11.31
N ILE A 272 1.90 -18.09 12.43
CA ILE A 272 1.01 -18.32 13.57
C ILE A 272 -0.47 -18.24 13.16
N ARG A 273 -0.81 -17.44 12.16
CA ARG A 273 -2.20 -17.36 11.64
C ARG A 273 -2.72 -18.69 11.12
N PHE A 274 -1.86 -19.59 10.67
CA PHE A 274 -2.23 -20.85 10.05
C PHE A 274 -2.08 -22.08 10.96
N VAL A 275 -1.60 -21.91 12.19
CA VAL A 275 -1.53 -23.02 13.16
C VAL A 275 -2.80 -23.15 13.98
N SER A 276 -3.11 -24.39 14.36
CA SER A 276 -4.23 -24.72 15.26
C SER A 276 -3.68 -25.38 16.51
N PRO A 277 -3.37 -24.62 17.59
CA PRO A 277 -2.79 -25.18 18.80
C PRO A 277 -3.77 -26.10 19.51
N ARG A 278 -3.28 -27.22 20.00
CA ARG A 278 -4.02 -28.16 20.81
C ARG A 278 -3.40 -28.26 22.20
N ALA A 279 -4.19 -28.01 23.23
CA ALA A 279 -3.79 -28.27 24.59
C ALA A 279 -4.18 -29.71 24.98
N VAL A 280 -3.27 -30.42 25.64
CA VAL A 280 -3.51 -31.76 26.17
C VAL A 280 -3.21 -31.74 27.66
N LYS A 281 -4.23 -32.06 28.49
CA LYS A 281 -4.05 -32.32 29.91
C LYS A 281 -4.07 -33.83 30.10
N HIS A 282 -2.98 -34.37 30.68
CA HIS A 282 -2.91 -35.78 31.05
C HIS A 282 -2.87 -35.88 32.59
N GLN A 283 -3.91 -36.47 33.21
CA GLN A 283 -4.00 -36.71 34.63
C GLN A 283 -3.57 -38.15 34.91
N HIS A 284 -2.37 -38.32 35.52
CA HIS A 284 -1.80 -39.64 35.82
C HIS A 284 -2.55 -40.37 36.96
N ARG A 285 -3.21 -39.62 37.83
CA ARG A 285 -4.06 -40.16 38.90
C ARG A 285 -5.44 -39.50 38.80
N PRO A 286 -6.37 -40.07 38.04
CA PRO A 286 -7.73 -39.52 37.95
C PRO A 286 -8.41 -39.62 39.32
N ASP A 287 -9.19 -38.60 39.65
CA ASP A 287 -10.01 -38.61 40.87
C ASP A 287 -11.01 -39.73 40.78
N SER A 288 -11.02 -40.56 41.82
CA SER A 288 -11.91 -41.72 41.93
C SER A 288 -13.17 -41.43 42.79
N SER A 289 -13.25 -40.24 43.37
CA SER A 289 -14.40 -39.78 44.15
C SER A 289 -14.97 -38.49 43.57
N MET A 290 -16.26 -38.35 43.64
CA MET A 290 -16.96 -37.12 43.30
C MET A 290 -16.85 -36.16 44.49
N GLY A 291 -15.68 -35.51 44.63
CA GLY A 291 -15.51 -34.39 45.53
C GLY A 291 -16.36 -33.22 45.09
N LEU A 292 -17.57 -33.08 45.53
CA LEU A 292 -18.33 -31.87 45.45
C LEU A 292 -17.61 -30.81 46.29
N PHE A 293 -17.52 -29.60 45.80
CA PHE A 293 -17.03 -28.47 46.59
C PHE A 293 -17.91 -28.36 47.83
N ALA A 294 -17.46 -28.93 48.93
CA ALA A 294 -17.98 -28.61 50.22
C ALA A 294 -17.55 -27.18 50.54
N LEU A 295 -18.49 -26.26 50.44
CA LEU A 295 -18.38 -25.00 51.13
C LEU A 295 -18.53 -25.34 52.64
N ASP A 296 -17.45 -25.79 53.24
CA ASP A 296 -17.38 -25.88 54.68
C ASP A 296 -17.38 -24.45 55.21
N GLY A 297 -18.51 -24.09 55.84
CA GLY A 297 -18.73 -22.82 56.48
C GLY A 297 -17.85 -22.65 57.73
#